data_ebb47714cc0372ffa02d41f3bf6e5fba
#
_entry.id   ebb47714cc0372ffa02d41f3bf6e5fba
#
_cell.length_a   1.000
_cell.length_b   1.000
_cell.length_c   1.000
_cell.angle_alpha   90.00
_cell.angle_beta   90.00
_cell.angle_gamma   90.00
#
_symmetry.space_group_name_H-M   'P 1'
#
loop_
_entity.id
_entity.type
_entity.pdbx_description
1 polymer ?
#
loop_
_entity_poly.entity_id
_entity_poly.type
_entity_poly.pdbx_seq_one_letter_code
_entity_poly.pdbx_strand_id
1 'polypeptide(L)'
;RRRHTRYPLVTGVQTCALPIYVNRSRATILEENMTRWGYMNTWVTSNDPRDLGRLSGYFDVIVVDAPCSGSGLWRKDAAALNEWSEANVQRCGERQQRILADIWPALKPGGLLVYATCSYSPAEDEHILDWLASSYPVRSLTIDVQSSWKIVTTTSPVKKMTGYRFFPGITKGEGLYIAAVEKEGQPGDFQYPRFRSQHSTKAMQQGGYLLQDQQVSCIQAGKDDFSVIMPDHEKDLH
;
A
#
# COMPACT_ATOMS: atom_id res chain seq x y z
N ARG A 1 6.66 -25.30 -22.61
CA ARG A 1 6.34 -23.91 -23.01
C ARG A 1 4.91 -23.62 -22.53
N ARG A 2 4.74 -22.97 -21.37
CA ARG A 2 3.44 -22.48 -20.91
C ARG A 2 3.22 -21.11 -21.57
N ARG A 3 2.15 -21.00 -22.37
CA ARG A 3 1.67 -19.74 -22.92
C ARG A 3 1.13 -18.91 -21.77
N HIS A 4 1.78 -17.80 -21.45
CA HIS A 4 1.18 -16.77 -20.60
C HIS A 4 0.02 -16.15 -21.38
N THR A 5 -1.19 -16.39 -20.93
CA THR A 5 -2.38 -15.68 -21.39
C THR A 5 -2.22 -14.22 -20.93
N ARG A 6 -1.94 -13.32 -21.85
CA ARG A 6 -2.00 -11.89 -21.58
C ARG A 6 -3.46 -11.55 -21.37
N TYR A 7 -3.81 -11.17 -20.13
CA TYR A 7 -5.09 -10.49 -19.91
C TYR A 7 -5.08 -9.20 -20.72
N PRO A 8 -6.21 -8.84 -21.39
CA PRO A 8 -6.28 -7.57 -22.09
C PRO A 8 -6.09 -6.46 -21.06
N LEU A 9 -5.03 -5.70 -21.24
CA LEU A 9 -4.81 -4.45 -20.50
C LEU A 9 -6.04 -3.58 -20.71
N VAL A 10 -6.71 -3.21 -19.63
CA VAL A 10 -7.66 -2.12 -19.61
C VAL A 10 -6.87 -0.89 -20.06
N THR A 11 -7.17 -0.42 -21.25
CA THR A 11 -6.48 0.69 -21.89
C THR A 11 -6.60 1.96 -21.04
N GLY A 12 -5.48 2.54 -20.64
CA GLY A 12 -5.38 3.95 -20.30
C GLY A 12 -5.15 4.31 -18.83
N VAL A 13 -5.04 3.36 -17.89
CA VAL A 13 -4.60 3.67 -16.51
C VAL A 13 -3.22 3.09 -16.31
N GLN A 14 -2.20 3.94 -16.41
CA GLN A 14 -0.86 3.58 -16.02
C GLN A 14 -0.82 3.49 -14.49
N THR A 15 -0.67 2.29 -13.97
CA THR A 15 -0.60 2.05 -12.53
C THR A 15 0.85 2.16 -12.08
N CYS A 16 1.15 3.20 -11.32
CA CYS A 16 2.41 3.35 -10.62
C CYS A 16 2.24 2.86 -9.18
N ALA A 17 3.21 2.11 -8.68
CA ALA A 17 3.23 1.65 -7.29
C ALA A 17 4.37 2.32 -6.52
N LEU A 18 4.07 2.85 -5.32
CA LEU A 18 5.03 3.47 -4.42
C LEU A 18 5.04 2.73 -3.08
N PRO A 19 5.64 1.53 -3.00
CA PRO A 19 5.77 0.83 -1.73
C PRO A 19 6.78 1.51 -0.81
N ILE A 20 6.44 1.59 0.48
CA ILE A 20 7.23 2.29 1.48
C ILE A 20 7.52 1.41 2.70
N TYR A 21 8.74 1.57 3.24
CA TYR A 21 9.12 1.08 4.56
C TYR A 21 9.88 2.13 5.33
N VAL A 22 9.50 2.37 6.59
CA VAL A 22 10.25 3.24 7.50
C VAL A 22 11.63 2.64 7.83
N ASN A 23 11.69 1.32 7.94
CA ASN A 23 12.93 0.59 8.22
C ASN A 23 13.72 0.36 6.93
N ARG A 24 14.92 0.93 6.84
CA ARG A 24 15.80 0.86 5.66
C ARG A 24 16.17 -0.57 5.25
N SER A 25 16.46 -1.46 6.20
CA SER A 25 16.80 -2.86 5.86
C SER A 25 15.62 -3.60 5.22
N ARG A 26 14.38 -3.33 5.65
CA ARG A 26 13.17 -3.86 5.01
C ARG A 26 12.91 -3.22 3.65
N ALA A 27 13.19 -1.92 3.50
CA ALA A 27 13.10 -1.24 2.21
C ALA A 27 14.04 -1.87 1.18
N THR A 28 15.29 -2.19 1.56
CA THR A 28 16.26 -2.88 0.67
C THR A 28 15.73 -4.26 0.22
N ILE A 29 15.20 -5.06 1.15
CA ILE A 29 14.60 -6.36 0.80
C ILE A 29 13.41 -6.20 -0.15
N LEU A 30 12.60 -5.18 0.08
CA LEU A 30 11.46 -4.88 -0.80
C LEU A 30 11.94 -4.47 -2.19
N GLU A 31 12.96 -3.62 -2.29
CA GLU A 31 13.58 -3.21 -3.54
C GLU A 31 14.11 -4.41 -4.33
N GLU A 32 14.83 -5.33 -3.67
CA GLU A 32 15.26 -6.58 -4.31
C GLU A 32 14.10 -7.42 -4.84
N ASN A 33 12.99 -7.52 -4.08
CA ASN A 33 11.83 -8.27 -4.49
C ASN A 33 11.11 -7.60 -5.68
N MET A 34 10.99 -6.26 -5.67
CA MET A 34 10.40 -5.51 -6.79
C MET A 34 11.27 -5.62 -8.05
N THR A 35 12.59 -5.55 -7.90
CA THR A 35 13.54 -5.74 -9.01
C THR A 35 13.42 -7.15 -9.61
N ARG A 36 13.31 -8.19 -8.77
CA ARG A 36 13.05 -9.57 -9.25
C ARG A 36 11.69 -9.70 -9.94
N TRP A 37 10.71 -8.94 -9.52
CA TRP A 37 9.39 -8.93 -10.16
C TRP A 37 9.41 -8.27 -11.53
N GLY A 38 10.32 -7.31 -11.75
CA GLY A 38 10.62 -6.75 -13.06
C GLY A 38 9.62 -5.71 -13.57
N TYR A 39 8.79 -5.12 -12.71
CA TYR A 39 7.93 -4.01 -13.08
C TYR A 39 8.67 -2.67 -12.96
N MET A 40 8.75 -1.94 -14.06
CA MET A 40 9.45 -0.65 -14.12
C MET A 40 8.65 0.52 -13.51
N ASN A 41 7.37 0.34 -13.23
CA ASN A 41 6.47 1.35 -12.67
C ASN A 41 6.36 1.27 -11.14
N THR A 42 7.44 0.86 -10.47
CA THR A 42 7.48 0.71 -9.02
C THR A 42 8.66 1.45 -8.43
N TRP A 43 8.43 2.34 -7.47
CA TRP A 43 9.47 3.05 -6.73
C TRP A 43 9.43 2.71 -5.26
N VAL A 44 10.44 2.02 -4.78
CA VAL A 44 10.58 1.71 -3.36
C VAL A 44 11.18 2.91 -2.64
N THR A 45 10.53 3.34 -1.57
CA THR A 45 11.00 4.46 -0.76
C THR A 45 11.14 4.08 0.70
N SER A 46 12.02 4.79 1.42
CA SER A 46 12.21 4.63 2.87
C SER A 46 11.82 5.94 3.57
N ASN A 47 10.50 6.15 3.69
CA ASN A 47 9.91 7.37 4.21
C ASN A 47 8.99 7.07 5.41
N ASP A 48 8.71 8.07 6.22
CA ASP A 48 7.60 8.05 7.18
C ASP A 48 6.28 8.28 6.42
N PRO A 49 5.16 7.63 6.80
CA PRO A 49 3.84 7.88 6.19
C PRO A 49 3.45 9.36 6.11
N ARG A 50 3.86 10.16 7.10
CA ARG A 50 3.65 11.61 7.14
C ARG A 50 4.27 12.35 5.95
N ASP A 51 5.40 11.85 5.44
CA ASP A 51 6.06 12.48 4.28
C ASP A 51 5.20 12.31 3.03
N LEU A 52 4.56 11.14 2.86
CA LEU A 52 3.63 10.88 1.77
C LEU A 52 2.30 11.63 1.96
N GLY A 53 1.89 11.89 3.18
CA GLY A 53 0.70 12.70 3.49
C GLY A 53 0.77 14.13 2.90
N ARG A 54 1.98 14.60 2.57
CA ARG A 54 2.19 15.90 1.89
C ARG A 54 1.76 15.88 0.42
N LEU A 55 1.64 14.70 -0.17
CA LEU A 55 1.13 14.50 -1.53
C LEU A 55 -0.41 14.48 -1.51
N SER A 56 -1.02 15.59 -1.16
CA SER A 56 -2.48 15.68 -0.93
C SER A 56 -3.27 15.26 -2.18
N GLY A 57 -4.18 14.29 -2.02
CA GLY A 57 -5.04 13.81 -3.10
C GLY A 57 -4.28 13.20 -4.28
N TYR A 58 -3.15 12.56 -4.03
CA TYR A 58 -2.29 12.02 -5.09
C TYR A 58 -2.64 10.57 -5.46
N PHE A 59 -2.92 9.71 -4.47
CA PHE A 59 -3.11 8.28 -4.70
C PHE A 59 -4.57 7.91 -4.93
N ASP A 60 -4.80 7.08 -5.93
CA ASP A 60 -6.11 6.46 -6.19
C ASP A 60 -6.37 5.30 -5.23
N VAL A 61 -5.31 4.57 -4.86
CA VAL A 61 -5.38 3.43 -3.94
C VAL A 61 -4.22 3.49 -2.95
N ILE A 62 -4.53 3.33 -1.67
CA ILE A 62 -3.55 3.16 -0.60
C ILE A 62 -3.79 1.81 0.07
N VAL A 63 -2.74 1.00 0.19
CA VAL A 63 -2.78 -0.26 0.94
C VAL A 63 -1.91 -0.11 2.18
N VAL A 64 -2.49 -0.31 3.35
CA VAL A 64 -1.80 -0.24 4.64
C VAL A 64 -1.75 -1.64 5.26
N ASP A 65 -0.59 -2.30 5.16
CA ASP A 65 -0.26 -3.48 5.97
C ASP A 65 0.27 -2.97 7.30
N ALA A 66 -0.63 -2.83 8.27
CA ALA A 66 -0.36 -2.08 9.48
C ALA A 66 0.45 -2.90 10.50
N PRO A 67 1.44 -2.28 11.18
CA PRO A 67 2.13 -2.93 12.28
C PRO A 67 1.12 -3.28 13.38
N CYS A 68 1.13 -4.52 13.83
CA CYS A 68 0.17 -5.05 14.79
C CYS A 68 0.85 -5.88 15.87
N SER A 69 0.09 -6.32 16.87
CA SER A 69 0.58 -7.18 17.97
C SER A 69 1.00 -8.58 17.52
N GLY A 70 0.72 -8.95 16.27
CA GLY A 70 1.22 -10.16 15.63
C GLY A 70 0.54 -11.46 16.08
N SER A 71 -0.66 -11.40 16.67
CA SER A 71 -1.37 -12.60 17.15
C SER A 71 -1.67 -13.62 16.04
N GLY A 72 -1.81 -13.16 14.80
CA GLY A 72 -1.96 -14.04 13.64
C GLY A 72 -0.74 -14.89 13.31
N LEU A 73 0.42 -14.60 13.88
CA LEU A 73 1.67 -15.33 13.68
C LEU A 73 1.94 -16.42 14.72
N TRP A 74 1.12 -16.56 15.76
CA TRP A 74 1.37 -17.49 16.88
C TRP A 74 1.61 -18.93 16.46
N ARG A 75 0.95 -19.36 15.40
CA ARG A 75 1.13 -20.71 14.87
C ARG A 75 2.51 -20.90 14.21
N LYS A 76 3.05 -19.85 13.62
CA LYS A 76 4.31 -19.87 12.87
C LYS A 76 5.52 -19.55 13.74
N ASP A 77 5.34 -18.67 14.71
CA ASP A 77 6.40 -18.14 15.55
C ASP A 77 5.96 -18.15 17.02
N ALA A 78 6.51 -19.09 17.79
CA ALA A 78 6.24 -19.22 19.22
C ALA A 78 6.76 -18.00 20.02
N ALA A 79 7.77 -17.28 19.54
CA ALA A 79 8.26 -16.08 20.19
C ALA A 79 7.22 -14.95 20.15
N ALA A 80 6.43 -14.85 19.09
CA ALA A 80 5.35 -13.88 18.97
C ALA A 80 4.28 -14.03 20.08
N LEU A 81 4.10 -15.24 20.61
CA LEU A 81 3.19 -15.47 21.75
C LEU A 81 3.71 -14.84 23.03
N ASN A 82 5.04 -14.88 23.25
CA ASN A 82 5.67 -14.32 24.45
C ASN A 82 5.73 -12.78 24.41
N GLU A 83 5.73 -12.18 23.22
CA GLU A 83 5.77 -10.73 23.02
C GLU A 83 4.36 -10.10 23.06
N TRP A 84 3.32 -10.90 22.95
CA TRP A 84 1.95 -10.43 22.96
C TRP A 84 1.50 -9.98 24.36
N SER A 85 0.82 -8.86 24.44
CA SER A 85 0.15 -8.37 25.63
C SER A 85 -0.96 -7.38 25.26
N GLU A 86 -1.95 -7.20 26.12
CA GLU A 86 -3.01 -6.20 25.92
C GLU A 86 -2.44 -4.80 25.78
N ALA A 87 -1.42 -4.46 26.57
CA ALA A 87 -0.72 -3.16 26.44
C ALA A 87 -0.02 -3.01 25.08
N ASN A 88 0.48 -4.10 24.49
CA ASN A 88 1.05 -4.06 23.15
C ASN A 88 -0.03 -3.90 22.07
N VAL A 89 -1.17 -4.57 22.22
CA VAL A 89 -2.35 -4.39 21.36
C VAL A 89 -2.78 -2.93 21.32
N GLN A 90 -2.92 -2.29 22.50
CA GLN A 90 -3.32 -0.90 22.59
C GLN A 90 -2.29 0.03 21.90
N ARG A 91 -1.00 -0.14 22.17
CA ARG A 91 0.07 0.64 21.52
C ARG A 91 0.09 0.48 20.01
N CYS A 92 -0.16 -0.74 19.52
CA CYS A 92 -0.28 -1.00 18.10
C CYS A 92 -1.49 -0.30 17.50
N GLY A 93 -2.66 -0.36 18.15
CA GLY A 93 -3.86 0.35 17.72
C GLY A 93 -3.65 1.86 17.61
N GLU A 94 -3.04 2.49 18.61
CA GLU A 94 -2.68 3.93 18.58
C GLU A 94 -1.72 4.24 17.42
N ARG A 95 -0.74 3.37 17.17
CA ARG A 95 0.19 3.51 16.06
C ARG A 95 -0.49 3.37 14.71
N GLN A 96 -1.43 2.45 14.57
CA GLN A 96 -2.24 2.24 13.37
C GLN A 96 -3.09 3.48 13.06
N GLN A 97 -3.76 4.04 14.07
CA GLN A 97 -4.52 5.29 13.93
C GLN A 97 -3.63 6.44 13.45
N ARG A 98 -2.42 6.58 14.02
CA ARG A 98 -1.46 7.59 13.59
C ARG A 98 -1.04 7.41 12.13
N ILE A 99 -0.68 6.18 11.73
CA ILE A 99 -0.29 5.88 10.34
C ILE A 99 -1.42 6.24 9.37
N LEU A 100 -2.66 5.84 9.70
CA LEU A 100 -3.83 6.15 8.88
C LEU A 100 -4.09 7.66 8.81
N ALA A 101 -3.97 8.39 9.92
CA ALA A 101 -4.11 9.84 9.94
C ALA A 101 -3.04 10.54 9.10
N ASP A 102 -1.79 10.09 9.20
CA ASP A 102 -0.65 10.65 8.49
C ASP A 102 -0.77 10.48 6.97
N ILE A 103 -1.27 9.32 6.50
CA ILE A 103 -1.39 9.02 5.06
C ILE A 103 -2.73 9.46 4.45
N TRP A 104 -3.76 9.68 5.26
CA TRP A 104 -5.11 10.01 4.79
C TRP A 104 -5.20 11.19 3.81
N PRO A 105 -4.46 12.30 4.02
CA PRO A 105 -4.48 13.42 3.09
C PRO A 105 -4.05 13.04 1.66
N ALA A 106 -3.17 12.05 1.53
CA ALA A 106 -2.63 11.61 0.24
C ALA A 106 -3.63 10.81 -0.61
N LEU A 107 -4.67 10.24 0.00
CA LEU A 107 -5.72 9.54 -0.72
C LEU A 107 -6.66 10.54 -1.41
N LYS A 108 -6.95 10.32 -2.69
CA LYS A 108 -7.94 11.11 -3.44
C LYS A 108 -9.34 10.96 -2.85
N PRO A 109 -10.22 11.97 -2.94
CA PRO A 109 -11.65 11.75 -2.84
C PRO A 109 -12.11 10.72 -3.89
N GLY A 110 -12.91 9.75 -3.49
CA GLY A 110 -13.26 8.57 -4.31
C GLY A 110 -12.16 7.51 -4.37
N GLY A 111 -11.02 7.74 -3.73
CA GLY A 111 -9.92 6.77 -3.66
C GLY A 111 -10.19 5.65 -2.65
N LEU A 112 -9.51 4.53 -2.85
CA LEU A 112 -9.66 3.30 -2.09
C LEU A 112 -8.55 3.16 -1.05
N LEU A 113 -8.91 2.99 0.23
CA LEU A 113 -8.01 2.53 1.27
C LEU A 113 -8.28 1.06 1.58
N VAL A 114 -7.24 0.23 1.46
CA VAL A 114 -7.25 -1.16 1.95
C VAL A 114 -6.42 -1.21 3.22
N TYR A 115 -7.05 -1.57 4.31
CA TYR A 115 -6.42 -1.75 5.61
C TYR A 115 -6.27 -3.23 5.93
N ALA A 116 -5.08 -3.65 6.34
CA ALA A 116 -4.80 -5.03 6.70
C ALA A 116 -3.94 -5.12 7.97
N THR A 117 -4.17 -6.18 8.75
CA THR A 117 -3.33 -6.59 9.88
C THR A 117 -3.19 -8.11 9.94
N CYS A 118 -2.15 -8.60 10.62
CA CYS A 118 -2.07 -10.00 11.03
C CYS A 118 -2.52 -10.18 12.49
N SER A 119 -3.48 -9.39 12.99
CA SER A 119 -4.03 -9.46 14.34
C SER A 119 -5.38 -10.19 14.39
N TYR A 120 -5.70 -10.76 15.53
CA TYR A 120 -7.05 -11.22 15.88
C TYR A 120 -7.77 -10.27 16.83
N SER A 121 -7.11 -9.21 17.27
CA SER A 121 -7.65 -8.29 18.25
C SER A 121 -8.65 -7.32 17.59
N PRO A 122 -9.91 -7.26 18.07
CA PRO A 122 -10.86 -6.26 17.59
C PRO A 122 -10.36 -4.82 17.76
N ALA A 123 -9.50 -4.56 18.75
CA ALA A 123 -8.92 -3.25 18.99
C ALA A 123 -7.99 -2.78 17.85
N GLU A 124 -7.37 -3.72 17.15
CA GLU A 124 -6.49 -3.46 16.00
C GLU A 124 -7.20 -3.64 14.65
N ASP A 125 -8.43 -4.10 14.66
CA ASP A 125 -9.21 -4.45 13.48
C ASP A 125 -10.49 -3.61 13.40
N GLU A 126 -11.63 -4.11 13.88
CA GLU A 126 -12.94 -3.44 13.76
C GLU A 126 -12.99 -2.08 14.46
N HIS A 127 -12.32 -1.92 15.61
CA HIS A 127 -12.29 -0.63 16.32
C HIS A 127 -11.49 0.44 15.56
N ILE A 128 -10.50 0.04 14.78
CA ILE A 128 -9.78 0.96 13.88
C ILE A 128 -10.72 1.46 12.78
N LEU A 129 -11.59 0.61 12.25
CA LEU A 129 -12.60 1.06 11.27
C LEU A 129 -13.61 2.02 11.89
N ASP A 130 -14.06 1.77 13.12
CA ASP A 130 -14.95 2.70 13.83
C ASP A 130 -14.27 4.05 14.08
N TRP A 131 -13.01 4.05 14.48
CA TRP A 131 -12.22 5.26 14.64
C TRP A 131 -12.08 6.01 13.31
N LEU A 132 -11.74 5.30 12.22
CA LEU A 132 -11.57 5.88 10.90
C LEU A 132 -12.86 6.55 10.41
N ALA A 133 -14.00 5.86 10.53
CA ALA A 133 -15.30 6.36 10.15
C ALA A 133 -15.87 7.45 11.09
N SER A 134 -15.27 7.61 12.27
CA SER A 134 -15.57 8.72 13.18
C SER A 134 -14.73 9.95 12.88
N SER A 135 -13.53 9.74 12.34
CA SER A 135 -12.55 10.80 12.07
C SER A 135 -12.66 11.37 10.66
N TYR A 136 -13.12 10.58 9.71
CA TYR A 136 -13.12 10.94 8.29
C TYR A 136 -14.41 10.51 7.59
N PRO A 137 -14.80 11.24 6.53
CA PRO A 137 -15.91 10.82 5.67
C PRO A 137 -15.46 9.60 4.83
N VAL A 138 -15.97 8.43 5.18
CA VAL A 138 -15.64 7.16 4.53
C VAL A 138 -16.87 6.30 4.33
N ARG A 139 -16.87 5.54 3.26
CA ARG A 139 -17.84 4.50 2.96
C ARG A 139 -17.17 3.13 2.97
N SER A 140 -17.77 2.19 3.69
CA SER A 140 -17.32 0.79 3.67
C SER A 140 -17.60 0.16 2.32
N LEU A 141 -16.64 -0.59 1.79
CA LEU A 141 -16.83 -1.40 0.59
C LEU A 141 -17.04 -2.85 0.98
N THR A 142 -18.13 -3.42 0.51
CA THR A 142 -18.45 -4.83 0.69
C THR A 142 -17.95 -5.61 -0.51
N ILE A 143 -17.12 -6.63 -0.23
CA ILE A 143 -16.61 -7.56 -1.23
C ILE A 143 -17.48 -8.82 -1.16
N ASP A 144 -17.98 -9.28 -2.29
CA ASP A 144 -18.69 -10.55 -2.36
C ASP A 144 -17.70 -11.69 -2.19
N VAL A 145 -17.79 -12.39 -1.03
CA VAL A 145 -16.93 -13.51 -0.68
C VAL A 145 -17.69 -14.82 -0.85
N GLN A 146 -17.13 -15.72 -1.66
CA GLN A 146 -17.72 -17.04 -1.85
C GLN A 146 -17.65 -17.84 -0.53
N SER A 147 -18.72 -18.53 -0.17
CA SER A 147 -18.77 -19.36 1.04
C SER A 147 -17.70 -20.47 1.07
N SER A 148 -17.27 -20.95 -0.11
CA SER A 148 -16.19 -21.91 -0.26
C SER A 148 -14.82 -21.39 0.22
N TRP A 149 -14.61 -20.08 0.25
CA TRP A 149 -13.37 -19.45 0.72
C TRP A 149 -13.26 -19.45 2.25
N LYS A 150 -14.39 -19.66 2.95
CA LYS A 150 -14.45 -19.72 4.41
C LYS A 150 -13.93 -18.46 5.11
N ILE A 151 -14.01 -17.32 4.44
CA ILE A 151 -13.67 -16.02 4.98
C ILE A 151 -14.81 -15.56 5.90
N VAL A 152 -14.48 -15.10 7.08
CA VAL A 152 -15.47 -14.61 8.04
C VAL A 152 -15.67 -13.10 7.83
N THR A 153 -16.85 -12.72 7.35
CA THR A 153 -17.25 -11.31 7.27
C THR A 153 -17.60 -10.81 8.67
N THR A 154 -17.02 -9.70 9.07
CA THR A 154 -17.28 -9.03 10.35
C THR A 154 -17.81 -7.62 10.13
N THR A 155 -18.38 -7.07 11.21
CA THR A 155 -18.93 -5.70 11.18
C THR A 155 -18.45 -4.96 12.42
N SER A 156 -17.93 -3.75 12.25
CA SER A 156 -17.50 -2.95 13.38
C SER A 156 -18.68 -2.57 14.29
N PRO A 157 -18.48 -2.53 15.62
CA PRO A 157 -19.58 -2.42 16.56
C PRO A 157 -20.37 -1.13 16.47
N VAL A 158 -19.73 0.00 16.17
CA VAL A 158 -20.34 1.34 16.22
C VAL A 158 -20.76 1.81 14.83
N LYS A 159 -19.83 1.90 13.89
CA LYS A 159 -20.06 2.47 12.54
C LYS A 159 -20.51 1.45 11.52
N LYS A 160 -20.61 0.18 11.90
CA LYS A 160 -21.07 -0.92 11.04
C LYS A 160 -20.24 -1.11 9.76
N MET A 161 -18.95 -0.80 9.86
CA MET A 161 -18.00 -0.99 8.77
C MET A 161 -17.71 -2.46 8.56
N THR A 162 -17.61 -2.89 7.31
CA THR A 162 -17.35 -4.30 6.95
C THR A 162 -15.86 -4.64 6.97
N GLY A 163 -15.52 -5.76 7.59
CA GLY A 163 -14.18 -6.35 7.57
C GLY A 163 -14.23 -7.85 7.28
N TYR A 164 -13.08 -8.42 6.99
CA TYR A 164 -12.92 -9.82 6.58
C TYR A 164 -11.79 -10.45 7.36
N ARG A 165 -12.10 -11.55 8.08
CA ARG A 165 -11.15 -12.30 8.88
C ARG A 165 -10.82 -13.63 8.25
N PHE A 166 -9.53 -13.92 8.22
CA PHE A 166 -8.97 -15.18 7.77
C PHE A 166 -8.41 -15.90 8.99
N PHE A 167 -9.07 -16.94 9.44
CA PHE A 167 -8.63 -17.69 10.61
C PHE A 167 -7.86 -18.95 10.23
N PRO A 168 -6.68 -19.22 10.82
CA PRO A 168 -5.98 -20.48 10.67
C PRO A 168 -6.88 -21.66 11.06
N GLY A 169 -6.80 -22.75 10.30
CA GLY A 169 -7.68 -23.92 10.51
C GLY A 169 -9.01 -23.83 9.79
N ILE A 170 -9.47 -22.64 9.43
CA ILE A 170 -10.66 -22.42 8.60
C ILE A 170 -10.23 -22.07 7.18
N THR A 171 -9.31 -21.11 7.03
CA THR A 171 -8.64 -20.79 5.75
C THR A 171 -7.23 -21.37 5.73
N LYS A 172 -6.66 -21.57 4.54
CA LYS A 172 -5.26 -21.94 4.39
C LYS A 172 -4.40 -20.69 4.57
N GLY A 173 -3.52 -20.67 5.55
CA GLY A 173 -2.60 -19.56 5.79
C GLY A 173 -2.50 -19.17 7.25
N GLU A 174 -1.85 -18.04 7.50
CA GLU A 174 -1.77 -17.39 8.81
C GLU A 174 -2.99 -16.46 9.01
N GLY A 175 -3.12 -15.88 10.21
CA GLY A 175 -4.18 -14.95 10.51
C GLY A 175 -4.04 -13.64 9.73
N LEU A 176 -5.15 -13.17 9.22
CA LEU A 176 -5.20 -11.89 8.49
C LEU A 176 -6.57 -11.25 8.71
N TYR A 177 -6.56 -9.94 8.84
CA TYR A 177 -7.74 -9.09 8.75
C TYR A 177 -7.58 -8.12 7.58
N ILE A 178 -8.64 -7.93 6.80
CA ILE A 178 -8.67 -6.97 5.70
C ILE A 178 -9.99 -6.20 5.73
N ALA A 179 -9.92 -4.90 5.47
CA ALA A 179 -11.07 -4.07 5.18
C ALA A 179 -10.78 -3.11 4.03
N ALA A 180 -11.79 -2.78 3.27
CA ALA A 180 -11.72 -1.82 2.18
C ALA A 180 -12.72 -0.69 2.41
N VAL A 181 -12.25 0.54 2.30
CA VAL A 181 -13.08 1.74 2.43
C VAL A 181 -12.77 2.73 1.31
N GLU A 182 -13.78 3.47 0.92
CA GLU A 182 -13.65 4.57 -0.04
C GLU A 182 -13.70 5.90 0.70
N LYS A 183 -12.80 6.81 0.37
CA LYS A 183 -12.81 8.18 0.87
C LYS A 183 -13.93 8.96 0.20
N GLU A 184 -14.91 9.40 0.98
CA GLU A 184 -15.97 10.23 0.46
C GLU A 184 -15.50 11.66 0.19
N GLY A 185 -16.07 12.31 -0.81
CA GLY A 185 -15.80 13.70 -1.19
C GLY A 185 -15.89 13.90 -2.70
N GLN A 186 -15.87 15.15 -3.11
CA GLN A 186 -15.82 15.49 -4.53
C GLN A 186 -14.37 15.48 -4.98
N PRO A 187 -14.05 14.88 -6.14
CA PRO A 187 -12.75 15.03 -6.76
C PRO A 187 -12.46 16.53 -6.95
N GLY A 188 -11.44 17.04 -6.29
CA GLY A 188 -10.93 18.38 -6.57
C GLY A 188 -10.07 18.35 -7.83
N ASP A 189 -9.88 19.50 -8.46
CA ASP A 189 -8.89 19.66 -9.52
C ASP A 189 -7.50 19.54 -8.86
N PHE A 190 -6.96 18.33 -8.81
CA PHE A 190 -5.61 18.12 -8.34
C PHE A 190 -4.65 18.61 -9.42
N GLN A 191 -3.97 19.71 -9.12
CA GLN A 191 -2.89 20.20 -9.98
C GLN A 191 -1.58 19.55 -9.51
N TYR A 192 -1.06 18.65 -10.33
CA TYR A 192 0.29 18.12 -10.11
C TYR A 192 1.29 19.29 -10.09
N PRO A 193 2.15 19.42 -9.07
CA PRO A 193 3.19 20.42 -9.10
C PRO A 193 4.03 20.21 -10.36
N ARG A 194 4.23 21.27 -11.15
CA ARG A 194 5.09 21.21 -12.33
C ARG A 194 6.54 21.09 -11.88
N PHE A 195 7.09 19.92 -12.02
CA PHE A 195 8.52 19.69 -11.79
C PHE A 195 9.29 19.87 -13.08
N ARG A 196 10.49 20.42 -13.01
CA ARG A 196 11.41 20.43 -14.15
C ARG A 196 12.32 19.23 -13.99
N SER A 197 12.10 18.17 -14.73
CA SER A 197 13.03 17.06 -14.81
C SER A 197 14.38 17.54 -15.33
N GLN A 198 15.47 17.21 -14.65
CA GLN A 198 16.80 17.39 -15.17
C GLN A 198 17.19 16.13 -15.95
N HIS A 199 17.03 16.16 -17.26
CA HIS A 199 17.51 15.08 -18.11
C HIS A 199 19.02 14.98 -18.06
N SER A 200 19.56 13.82 -17.72
CA SER A 200 20.99 13.58 -17.76
C SER A 200 21.38 12.89 -19.06
N THR A 201 22.10 13.62 -19.91
CA THR A 201 22.62 13.09 -21.19
C THR A 201 23.53 11.89 -20.97
N LYS A 202 24.28 11.85 -19.86
CA LYS A 202 25.15 10.75 -19.51
C LYS A 202 24.35 9.49 -19.11
N ALA A 203 23.26 9.65 -18.35
CA ALA A 203 22.36 8.57 -18.00
C ALA A 203 21.62 8.00 -19.21
N MET A 204 21.18 8.86 -20.13
CA MET A 204 20.54 8.44 -21.38
C MET A 204 21.49 7.61 -22.25
N GLN A 205 22.78 7.98 -22.32
CA GLN A 205 23.78 7.20 -23.05
C GLN A 205 24.03 5.84 -22.41
N GLN A 206 24.09 5.75 -21.08
CA GLN A 206 24.31 4.50 -20.35
C GLN A 206 23.07 3.61 -20.33
N GLY A 207 21.87 4.19 -20.16
CA GLY A 207 20.60 3.47 -20.17
C GLY A 207 20.19 2.95 -21.55
N GLY A 208 20.56 3.64 -22.62
CA GLY A 208 20.25 3.26 -23.99
C GLY A 208 20.81 1.91 -24.44
N TYR A 209 21.87 1.43 -23.78
CA TYR A 209 22.41 0.08 -24.01
C TYR A 209 21.54 -1.05 -23.45
N LEU A 210 20.69 -0.77 -22.47
CA LEU A 210 19.88 -1.76 -21.76
C LEU A 210 18.46 -1.89 -22.33
N LEU A 211 17.98 -0.87 -23.07
CA LEU A 211 16.59 -0.74 -23.47
C LEU A 211 16.46 -0.32 -24.95
N GLN A 212 16.98 -1.15 -25.85
CA GLN A 212 17.09 -0.86 -27.29
C GLN A 212 15.76 -0.57 -28.01
N ASP A 213 14.60 -0.89 -27.42
CA ASP A 213 13.30 -0.79 -28.08
C ASP A 213 12.24 0.05 -27.36
N GLN A 214 12.61 0.77 -26.29
CA GLN A 214 11.64 1.59 -25.53
C GLN A 214 12.17 3.02 -25.34
N GLN A 215 11.32 3.99 -25.60
CA GLN A 215 11.60 5.37 -25.18
C GLN A 215 11.57 5.42 -23.64
N VAL A 216 12.67 5.83 -23.03
CA VAL A 216 12.81 5.96 -21.58
C VAL A 216 13.38 7.32 -21.25
N SER A 217 12.95 7.87 -20.14
CA SER A 217 13.55 9.05 -19.51
C SER A 217 14.49 8.61 -18.39
N CYS A 218 15.68 9.23 -18.34
CA CYS A 218 16.65 8.97 -17.28
C CYS A 218 16.71 10.19 -16.36
N ILE A 219 16.41 9.99 -15.08
CA ILE A 219 16.44 11.04 -14.06
C ILE A 219 17.61 10.78 -13.12
N GLN A 220 18.37 11.81 -12.81
CA GLN A 220 19.44 11.72 -11.86
C GLN A 220 18.88 11.67 -10.44
N ALA A 221 19.08 10.54 -9.75
CA ALA A 221 18.61 10.29 -8.38
C ALA A 221 19.66 10.63 -7.31
N GLY A 222 20.94 10.74 -7.71
CA GLY A 222 22.07 11.04 -6.85
C GLY A 222 23.28 11.47 -7.66
N LYS A 223 24.45 11.63 -7.02
CA LYS A 223 25.67 12.09 -7.73
C LYS A 223 26.10 11.10 -8.82
N ASP A 224 25.93 9.81 -8.59
CA ASP A 224 26.31 8.71 -9.49
C ASP A 224 25.15 7.73 -9.76
N ASP A 225 23.95 7.99 -9.18
CA ASP A 225 22.77 7.14 -9.32
C ASP A 225 21.77 7.76 -10.29
N PHE A 226 21.22 6.91 -11.16
CA PHE A 226 20.25 7.30 -12.17
C PHE A 226 19.05 6.34 -12.13
N SER A 227 17.86 6.88 -12.23
CA SER A 227 16.63 6.11 -12.41
C SER A 227 16.15 6.21 -13.85
N VAL A 228 15.83 5.07 -14.42
CA VAL A 228 15.23 4.98 -15.77
C VAL A 228 13.72 4.85 -15.60
N ILE A 229 12.99 5.72 -16.26
CA ILE A 229 11.53 5.74 -16.21
C ILE A 229 10.93 5.78 -17.62
N MET A 230 9.72 5.26 -17.74
CA MET A 230 8.96 5.42 -18.99
C MET A 230 8.53 6.90 -19.13
N PRO A 231 8.55 7.49 -20.34
CA PRO A 231 8.18 8.88 -20.54
C PRO A 231 6.80 9.25 -20.01
N ASP A 232 5.88 8.30 -20.06
CA ASP A 232 4.52 8.48 -19.57
C ASP A 232 4.43 8.56 -18.03
N HIS A 233 5.45 8.08 -17.32
CA HIS A 233 5.57 8.16 -15.87
C HIS A 233 6.44 9.33 -15.38
N GLU A 234 7.06 10.05 -16.30
CA GLU A 234 7.89 11.21 -15.93
C GLU A 234 7.08 12.28 -15.16
N LYS A 235 5.81 12.43 -15.49
CA LYS A 235 4.88 13.32 -14.79
C LYS A 235 4.46 12.86 -13.40
N ASP A 236 4.63 11.56 -13.08
CA ASP A 236 4.28 10.97 -11.78
C ASP A 236 5.40 11.15 -10.75
N LEU A 237 6.59 11.61 -11.18
CA LEU A 237 7.72 11.95 -10.31
C LEU A 237 7.68 13.40 -9.81
N HIS A 238 6.66 14.11 -10.17
CA HIS A 238 6.49 15.52 -9.92
C HIS A 238 5.32 15.74 -9.00
#